data_df868a294db96a0f66420b0c0b71845e
#
_entry.id   df868a294db96a0f66420b0c0b71845e
#
_cell.length_a   1.000
_cell.length_b   1.000
_cell.length_c   1.000
_cell.angle_alpha   90.00
_cell.angle_beta   90.00
_cell.angle_gamma   90.00
#
_symmetry.space_group_name_H-M   'P 1'
#
loop_
_entity.id
_entity.type
_entity.pdbx_description
1 polymer ?
#
loop_
_entity_poly.entity_id
_entity_poly.type
_entity_poly.pdbx_seq_one_letter_code
_entity_poly.pdbx_strand_id
1 'polypeptide(L)'
;LGSIIGNFTPVLILIPQIGTTRTFLVFAGLLMAVGLAGLAMQDRGAALKLLWMPAVLAALAVVSLSGPLHDPPSGMTLLHEDETAYNLVQVVEDDEGYRYLLLNEGQGVHSQWHPSEIYYRRTWGFFLAGPYFNAPPYTPDRVERIAVVGLAAGTISRQYDAVYPGIPMDGIEIDPGIVEAGRAYMGMTQPGLNVMVADGRFGLNQLDETYTMIGIDAYRVPYVPWHLTTVEFFEEVRDRLTDDGVLIINVGRTSSDRRLVEAMARTLLDVYPSVHTMDVPDSYNTILVATRQPTSAHNLAANLAALPAGAHPVLREALTVAADSLRPTAISQTRFTDDRAPVESIVDSMVIEFLLTGGIDELDN
;
A
#
# COMPACT_ATOMS: atom_id res chain seq x y z
N LEU A 1 -27.97 24.33 -8.28
CA LEU A 1 -27.59 24.13 -6.85
C LEU A 1 -27.89 22.69 -6.41
N GLY A 2 -29.13 22.14 -6.62
CA GLY A 2 -29.48 20.78 -6.19
C GLY A 2 -28.60 19.69 -6.79
N SER A 3 -28.23 19.81 -8.07
CA SER A 3 -27.34 18.86 -8.76
C SER A 3 -25.93 18.87 -8.15
N ILE A 4 -25.38 20.04 -7.81
CA ILE A 4 -24.07 20.17 -7.17
C ILE A 4 -24.11 19.53 -5.78
N ILE A 5 -25.11 19.87 -4.97
CA ILE A 5 -25.25 19.29 -3.62
C ILE A 5 -25.41 17.77 -3.72
N GLY A 6 -26.28 17.29 -4.62
CA GLY A 6 -26.54 15.86 -4.81
C GLY A 6 -25.31 15.04 -5.26
N ASN A 7 -24.42 15.63 -6.05
CA ASN A 7 -23.21 14.96 -6.51
C ASN A 7 -22.07 14.96 -5.47
N PHE A 8 -21.92 16.06 -4.75
CA PHE A 8 -20.79 16.19 -3.80
C PHE A 8 -21.09 15.69 -2.39
N THR A 9 -22.35 15.77 -1.92
CA THR A 9 -22.72 15.32 -0.57
C THR A 9 -22.39 13.83 -0.32
N PRO A 10 -22.69 12.88 -1.25
CA PRO A 10 -22.31 11.49 -1.03
C PRO A 10 -20.81 11.31 -0.82
N VAL A 11 -20.01 11.84 -1.74
CA VAL A 11 -18.56 11.58 -1.79
C VAL A 11 -17.80 12.33 -0.71
N LEU A 12 -18.16 13.59 -0.44
CA LEU A 12 -17.39 14.43 0.48
C LEU A 12 -17.86 14.37 1.95
N ILE A 13 -19.11 13.92 2.18
CA ILE A 13 -19.71 13.97 3.52
C ILE A 13 -20.20 12.60 3.96
N LEU A 14 -21.08 11.95 3.19
CA LEU A 14 -21.77 10.76 3.67
C LEU A 14 -20.86 9.52 3.64
N ILE A 15 -20.21 9.23 2.52
CA ILE A 15 -19.31 8.06 2.43
C ILE A 15 -18.22 8.11 3.50
N PRO A 16 -17.51 9.25 3.72
CA PRO A 16 -16.50 9.33 4.78
C PRO A 16 -17.04 9.18 6.21
N GLN A 17 -18.32 9.46 6.44
CA GLN A 17 -18.91 9.42 7.80
C GLN A 17 -19.69 8.14 8.12
N ILE A 18 -20.38 7.58 7.12
CA ILE A 18 -21.29 6.45 7.32
C ILE A 18 -21.07 5.27 6.40
N GLY A 19 -20.09 5.35 5.50
CA GLY A 19 -19.76 4.32 4.53
C GLY A 19 -20.65 4.32 3.28
N THR A 20 -20.27 3.54 2.28
CA THR A 20 -20.96 3.47 0.98
C THR A 20 -22.33 2.83 1.12
N THR A 21 -22.43 1.69 1.79
CA THR A 21 -23.68 0.93 1.95
C THR A 21 -24.77 1.76 2.63
N ARG A 22 -24.45 2.42 3.76
CA ARG A 22 -25.41 3.29 4.46
C ARG A 22 -25.78 4.51 3.63
N THR A 23 -24.84 5.09 2.89
CA THR A 23 -25.11 6.21 1.98
C THR A 23 -26.11 5.82 0.91
N PHE A 24 -25.97 4.65 0.27
CA PHE A 24 -26.96 4.14 -0.69
C PHE A 24 -28.34 3.95 -0.06
N LEU A 25 -28.40 3.39 1.16
CA LEU A 25 -29.66 3.20 1.89
C LEU A 25 -30.34 4.54 2.20
N VAL A 26 -29.59 5.56 2.60
CA VAL A 26 -30.11 6.92 2.84
C VAL A 26 -30.71 7.51 1.56
N PHE A 27 -30.02 7.44 0.42
CA PHE A 27 -30.55 7.95 -0.84
C PHE A 27 -31.74 7.13 -1.34
N ALA A 28 -31.72 5.80 -1.22
CA ALA A 28 -32.86 4.94 -1.55
C ALA A 28 -34.09 5.31 -0.71
N GLY A 29 -33.92 5.54 0.58
CA GLY A 29 -34.99 5.99 1.47
C GLY A 29 -35.55 7.37 1.10
N LEU A 30 -34.67 8.33 0.82
CA LEU A 30 -35.08 9.67 0.39
C LEU A 30 -35.84 9.64 -0.95
N LEU A 31 -35.34 8.92 -1.96
CA LEU A 31 -36.02 8.78 -3.25
C LEU A 31 -37.38 8.10 -3.11
N MET A 32 -37.46 7.06 -2.28
CA MET A 32 -38.71 6.38 -1.98
C MET A 32 -39.72 7.30 -1.29
N ALA A 33 -39.26 8.07 -0.28
CA ALA A 33 -40.11 9.02 0.43
C ALA A 33 -40.68 10.09 -0.52
N VAL A 34 -39.85 10.69 -1.37
CA VAL A 34 -40.26 11.66 -2.37
C VAL A 34 -41.23 11.04 -3.39
N GLY A 35 -40.93 9.84 -3.89
CA GLY A 35 -41.79 9.13 -4.84
C GLY A 35 -43.16 8.80 -4.27
N LEU A 36 -43.22 8.25 -3.05
CA LEU A 36 -44.47 7.94 -2.36
C LEU A 36 -45.29 9.20 -2.02
N ALA A 37 -44.64 10.28 -1.58
CA ALA A 37 -45.28 11.55 -1.33
C ALA A 37 -45.91 12.14 -2.58
N GLY A 38 -45.15 12.17 -3.69
CA GLY A 38 -45.63 12.64 -4.99
C GLY A 38 -46.83 11.82 -5.48
N LEU A 39 -46.75 10.48 -5.38
CA LEU A 39 -47.85 9.62 -5.75
C LEU A 39 -49.08 9.81 -4.85
N ALA A 40 -48.88 9.99 -3.54
CA ALA A 40 -49.98 10.23 -2.58
C ALA A 40 -50.71 11.55 -2.83
N MET A 41 -50.00 12.55 -3.39
CA MET A 41 -50.60 13.82 -3.80
C MET A 41 -51.48 13.66 -5.05
N GLN A 42 -51.19 12.70 -5.91
CA GLN A 42 -51.92 12.45 -7.16
C GLN A 42 -52.97 11.35 -7.01
N ASP A 43 -52.62 10.23 -6.39
CA ASP A 43 -53.51 9.07 -6.15
C ASP A 43 -53.12 8.37 -4.83
N ARG A 44 -53.88 8.64 -3.78
CA ARG A 44 -53.69 8.04 -2.43
C ARG A 44 -53.89 6.52 -2.47
N GLY A 45 -54.81 6.02 -3.32
CA GLY A 45 -55.04 4.57 -3.43
C GLY A 45 -53.84 3.82 -4.02
N ALA A 46 -53.20 4.42 -5.04
CA ALA A 46 -51.96 3.88 -5.57
C ALA A 46 -50.81 3.93 -4.59
N ALA A 47 -50.64 5.04 -3.87
CA ALA A 47 -49.63 5.17 -2.84
C ALA A 47 -49.75 4.12 -1.72
N LEU A 48 -50.99 3.85 -1.25
CA LEU A 48 -51.25 2.83 -0.23
C LEU A 48 -50.86 1.43 -0.72
N LYS A 49 -51.03 1.11 -2.00
CA LYS A 49 -50.64 -0.19 -2.57
C LYS A 49 -49.14 -0.41 -2.59
N LEU A 50 -48.33 0.66 -2.50
CA LEU A 50 -46.87 0.60 -2.51
C LEU A 50 -46.21 0.73 -1.14
N LEU A 51 -47.00 0.79 -0.05
CA LEU A 51 -46.45 0.87 1.32
C LEU A 51 -45.68 -0.38 1.76
N TRP A 52 -45.69 -1.45 1.01
CA TRP A 52 -44.81 -2.60 1.24
C TRP A 52 -43.34 -2.30 0.85
N MET A 53 -43.07 -1.33 -0.04
CA MET A 53 -41.71 -1.00 -0.49
C MET A 53 -40.80 -0.49 0.64
N PRO A 54 -41.24 0.42 1.54
CA PRO A 54 -40.47 0.78 2.73
C PRO A 54 -40.11 -0.42 3.62
N ALA A 55 -41.02 -1.38 3.75
CA ALA A 55 -40.76 -2.60 4.54
C ALA A 55 -39.68 -3.48 3.90
N VAL A 56 -39.72 -3.59 2.56
CA VAL A 56 -38.65 -4.30 1.81
C VAL A 56 -37.32 -3.57 1.95
N LEU A 57 -37.30 -2.23 1.80
CA LEU A 57 -36.07 -1.47 1.98
C LEU A 57 -35.51 -1.63 3.41
N ALA A 58 -36.38 -1.59 4.42
CA ALA A 58 -35.97 -1.83 5.80
C ALA A 58 -35.42 -3.26 6.00
N ALA A 59 -36.05 -4.27 5.41
CA ALA A 59 -35.56 -5.65 5.46
C ALA A 59 -34.19 -5.78 4.76
N LEU A 60 -34.02 -5.18 3.58
CA LEU A 60 -32.74 -5.13 2.88
C LEU A 60 -31.66 -4.40 3.72
N ALA A 61 -32.02 -3.28 4.36
CA ALA A 61 -31.11 -2.55 5.24
C ALA A 61 -30.67 -3.43 6.42
N VAL A 62 -31.60 -4.17 7.05
CA VAL A 62 -31.24 -5.10 8.15
C VAL A 62 -30.29 -6.18 7.64
N VAL A 63 -30.56 -6.80 6.50
CA VAL A 63 -29.68 -7.84 5.93
C VAL A 63 -28.29 -7.26 5.59
N SER A 64 -28.24 -6.11 4.92
CA SER A 64 -26.97 -5.48 4.51
C SER A 64 -26.14 -4.95 5.67
N LEU A 65 -26.75 -4.70 6.84
CA LEU A 65 -26.06 -4.15 8.02
C LEU A 65 -25.82 -5.19 9.12
N SER A 66 -26.23 -6.45 8.92
CA SER A 66 -26.16 -7.49 9.95
C SER A 66 -25.00 -8.48 9.80
N GLY A 67 -24.18 -8.34 8.76
CA GLY A 67 -22.99 -9.18 8.52
C GLY A 67 -21.80 -8.34 8.09
N PRO A 68 -20.64 -8.96 7.84
CA PRO A 68 -19.52 -8.28 7.24
C PRO A 68 -19.91 -7.77 5.84
N LEU A 69 -19.28 -6.69 5.38
CA LEU A 69 -19.48 -6.15 4.02
C LEU A 69 -18.92 -7.12 2.98
N HIS A 70 -17.77 -7.74 3.31
CA HIS A 70 -17.19 -8.82 2.52
C HIS A 70 -16.83 -9.99 3.43
N ASP A 71 -17.20 -11.19 3.00
CA ASP A 71 -16.82 -12.40 3.72
C ASP A 71 -15.28 -12.54 3.72
N PRO A 72 -14.68 -12.92 4.85
CA PRO A 72 -13.24 -13.19 4.89
C PRO A 72 -12.87 -14.38 3.98
N PRO A 73 -11.62 -14.46 3.51
CA PRO A 73 -11.15 -15.63 2.78
C PRO A 73 -11.40 -16.94 3.53
N SER A 74 -11.61 -18.04 2.79
CA SER A 74 -11.88 -19.36 3.37
C SER A 74 -10.78 -19.78 4.36
N GLY A 75 -11.15 -20.23 5.54
CA GLY A 75 -10.22 -20.62 6.60
C GLY A 75 -9.63 -19.47 7.41
N MET A 76 -10.14 -18.24 7.23
CA MET A 76 -9.71 -17.08 8.01
C MET A 76 -10.84 -16.54 8.87
N THR A 77 -10.50 -16.02 10.03
CA THR A 77 -11.41 -15.36 10.96
C THR A 77 -11.31 -13.85 10.78
N LEU A 78 -12.44 -13.16 10.58
CA LEU A 78 -12.51 -11.72 10.54
C LEU A 78 -12.35 -11.15 11.96
N LEU A 79 -11.30 -10.37 12.20
CA LEU A 79 -11.06 -9.70 13.48
C LEU A 79 -11.57 -8.26 13.48
N HIS A 80 -11.52 -7.60 12.34
CA HIS A 80 -11.92 -6.20 12.18
C HIS A 80 -12.34 -5.91 10.76
N GLU A 81 -13.37 -5.09 10.60
CA GLU A 81 -13.81 -4.53 9.34
C GLU A 81 -14.25 -3.08 9.54
N ASP A 82 -13.75 -2.19 8.70
CA ASP A 82 -14.18 -0.80 8.68
C ASP A 82 -14.18 -0.25 7.25
N GLU A 83 -15.18 0.58 6.93
CA GLU A 83 -15.29 1.27 5.64
C GLU A 83 -14.89 2.73 5.82
N THR A 84 -13.71 3.07 5.35
CA THR A 84 -13.14 4.42 5.42
C THR A 84 -13.48 5.25 4.17
N ALA A 85 -12.97 6.49 4.12
CA ALA A 85 -13.06 7.32 2.92
C ALA A 85 -12.20 6.77 1.75
N TYR A 86 -11.25 5.88 2.03
CA TYR A 86 -10.26 5.38 1.07
C TYR A 86 -10.46 3.91 0.74
N ASN A 87 -10.75 3.07 1.75
CA ASN A 87 -10.76 1.63 1.61
C ASN A 87 -11.86 0.97 2.45
N LEU A 88 -12.28 -0.23 2.05
CA LEU A 88 -12.78 -1.23 2.97
C LEU A 88 -11.55 -1.90 3.60
N VAL A 89 -11.40 -1.77 4.91
CA VAL A 89 -10.27 -2.28 5.68
C VAL A 89 -10.69 -3.54 6.40
N GLN A 90 -10.03 -4.66 6.16
CA GLN A 90 -10.25 -5.90 6.90
C GLN A 90 -8.95 -6.38 7.54
N VAL A 91 -9.03 -6.82 8.79
CA VAL A 91 -7.99 -7.61 9.46
C VAL A 91 -8.53 -9.01 9.67
N VAL A 92 -7.85 -9.99 9.08
CA VAL A 92 -8.20 -11.40 9.19
C VAL A 92 -7.07 -12.19 9.84
N GLU A 93 -7.40 -13.31 10.50
CA GLU A 93 -6.44 -14.20 11.16
C GLU A 93 -6.65 -15.63 10.66
N ASP A 94 -5.56 -16.32 10.33
CA ASP A 94 -5.59 -17.75 9.99
C ASP A 94 -5.45 -18.65 11.22
N ASP A 95 -5.54 -19.98 11.01
CA ASP A 95 -5.44 -20.98 12.07
C ASP A 95 -4.05 -21.05 12.73
N GLU A 96 -3.02 -20.50 12.11
CA GLU A 96 -1.65 -20.45 12.62
C GLU A 96 -1.38 -19.15 13.43
N GLY A 97 -2.33 -18.21 13.44
CA GLY A 97 -2.25 -16.92 14.16
C GLY A 97 -1.59 -15.81 13.38
N TYR A 98 -1.37 -15.98 12.08
CA TYR A 98 -0.98 -14.88 11.22
C TYR A 98 -2.16 -13.96 10.96
N ARG A 99 -1.94 -12.67 11.10
CA ARG A 99 -2.89 -11.63 10.76
C ARG A 99 -2.50 -10.94 9.47
N TYR A 100 -3.50 -10.68 8.66
CA TYR A 100 -3.34 -10.03 7.36
C TYR A 100 -4.22 -8.80 7.27
N LEU A 101 -3.65 -7.70 6.79
CA LEU A 101 -4.41 -6.54 6.36
C LEU A 101 -4.80 -6.74 4.91
N LEU A 102 -6.10 -6.80 4.66
CA LEU A 102 -6.71 -6.85 3.34
C LEU A 102 -7.44 -5.54 3.08
N LEU A 103 -7.41 -5.07 1.85
CA LEU A 103 -8.09 -3.84 1.42
C LEU A 103 -9.04 -4.14 0.27
N ASN A 104 -10.18 -3.47 0.29
CA ASN A 104 -11.21 -3.52 -0.75
C ASN A 104 -11.70 -4.96 -1.02
N GLU A 105 -11.53 -5.49 -2.25
CA GLU A 105 -11.94 -6.85 -2.61
C GLU A 105 -10.94 -7.94 -2.16
N GLY A 106 -10.05 -7.64 -1.21
CA GLY A 106 -9.07 -8.60 -0.72
C GLY A 106 -7.93 -8.90 -1.71
N GLN A 107 -7.75 -8.03 -2.70
CA GLN A 107 -6.69 -8.17 -3.71
C GLN A 107 -5.32 -7.84 -3.11
N GLY A 108 -4.64 -8.87 -2.64
CA GLY A 108 -3.31 -8.76 -2.07
C GLY A 108 -3.29 -8.50 -0.57
N VAL A 109 -2.17 -8.86 0.04
CA VAL A 109 -1.91 -8.64 1.46
C VAL A 109 -1.08 -7.36 1.62
N HIS A 110 -1.63 -6.36 2.31
CA HIS A 110 -1.00 -5.05 2.49
C HIS A 110 -0.14 -4.94 3.76
N SER A 111 -0.37 -5.81 4.73
CA SER A 111 0.48 -5.99 5.92
C SER A 111 0.28 -7.39 6.49
N GLN A 112 1.31 -7.89 7.15
CA GLN A 112 1.28 -9.19 7.83
C GLN A 112 1.86 -9.04 9.22
N TRP A 113 1.27 -9.75 10.17
CA TRP A 113 1.69 -9.78 11.56
C TRP A 113 1.59 -11.18 12.15
N HIS A 114 2.53 -11.53 13.02
CA HIS A 114 2.47 -12.72 13.86
C HIS A 114 3.16 -12.41 15.20
N PRO A 115 2.73 -12.97 16.34
CA PRO A 115 3.29 -12.63 17.66
C PRO A 115 4.77 -12.99 17.84
N SER A 116 5.25 -14.04 17.17
CA SER A 116 6.63 -14.53 17.29
C SER A 116 7.46 -14.41 16.02
N GLU A 117 6.83 -14.26 14.86
CA GLU A 117 7.54 -14.11 13.58
C GLU A 117 7.55 -12.67 13.12
N ILE A 118 8.67 -12.27 12.50
CA ILE A 118 8.88 -10.90 12.03
C ILE A 118 9.22 -10.87 10.54
N TYR A 119 9.88 -11.91 10.03
CA TYR A 119 10.30 -11.99 8.64
C TYR A 119 9.42 -12.96 7.84
N TYR A 120 8.74 -12.44 6.84
CA TYR A 120 7.71 -13.17 6.09
C TYR A 120 8.12 -13.55 4.67
N ARG A 121 9.40 -13.31 4.27
CA ARG A 121 9.91 -13.54 2.90
C ARG A 121 9.09 -12.91 1.78
N ARG A 122 8.45 -11.78 2.11
CA ARG A 122 7.65 -10.97 1.19
C ARG A 122 8.32 -9.63 0.93
N THR A 123 7.67 -8.78 0.17
CA THR A 123 8.09 -7.43 -0.24
C THR A 123 8.78 -6.64 0.87
N TRP A 124 8.22 -6.63 2.07
CA TRP A 124 8.69 -5.79 3.20
C TRP A 124 10.11 -6.09 3.67
N GLY A 125 10.53 -7.35 3.59
CA GLY A 125 11.89 -7.75 3.97
C GLY A 125 12.97 -7.14 3.08
N PHE A 126 12.66 -6.83 1.83
CA PHE A 126 13.59 -6.21 0.89
C PHE A 126 13.95 -4.78 1.27
N PHE A 127 13.09 -4.09 2.02
CA PHE A 127 13.37 -2.74 2.50
C PHE A 127 14.57 -2.72 3.45
N LEU A 128 14.81 -3.79 4.21
CA LEU A 128 16.02 -3.93 5.06
C LEU A 128 17.31 -3.99 4.24
N ALA A 129 17.26 -4.44 3.00
CA ALA A 129 18.44 -4.63 2.16
C ALA A 129 18.94 -3.34 1.50
N GLY A 130 18.09 -2.32 1.36
CA GLY A 130 18.42 -1.10 0.61
C GLY A 130 19.70 -0.40 1.04
N PRO A 131 19.92 -0.09 2.33
CA PRO A 131 21.15 0.57 2.80
C PRO A 131 22.43 -0.20 2.45
N TYR A 132 22.35 -1.51 2.31
CA TYR A 132 23.50 -2.38 2.03
C TYR A 132 23.94 -2.43 0.57
N PHE A 133 23.33 -1.64 -0.30
CA PHE A 133 23.87 -1.36 -1.64
C PHE A 133 25.01 -0.33 -1.60
N ASN A 134 25.18 0.40 -0.50
CA ASN A 134 26.32 1.30 -0.30
C ASN A 134 27.66 0.58 -0.28
N ALA A 135 28.76 1.34 -0.40
CA ALA A 135 30.11 0.80 -0.43
C ALA A 135 30.42 -0.04 0.84
N PRO A 136 30.94 -1.28 0.68
CA PRO A 136 31.29 -2.12 1.80
C PRO A 136 32.57 -1.64 2.53
N PRO A 137 32.70 -1.85 3.86
CA PRO A 137 31.68 -2.42 4.74
C PRO A 137 30.63 -1.39 5.15
N TYR A 138 29.35 -1.74 4.97
CA TYR A 138 28.21 -0.95 5.49
C TYR A 138 27.65 -1.66 6.72
N THR A 139 27.80 -1.06 7.89
CA THR A 139 27.47 -1.69 9.17
C THR A 139 26.07 -1.26 9.66
N PRO A 140 25.37 -2.08 10.48
CA PRO A 140 24.02 -1.78 10.96
C PRO A 140 23.88 -0.45 11.71
N ASP A 141 24.91 0.01 12.40
CA ASP A 141 24.94 1.28 13.14
C ASP A 141 24.90 2.52 12.25
N ARG A 142 25.11 2.37 10.94
CA ARG A 142 24.95 3.45 9.95
C ARG A 142 23.50 3.69 9.52
N VAL A 143 22.59 2.81 9.89
CA VAL A 143 21.16 3.01 9.67
C VAL A 143 20.61 3.79 10.85
N GLU A 144 20.40 5.10 10.67
CA GLU A 144 20.12 6.03 11.76
C GLU A 144 18.64 6.44 11.86
N ARG A 145 17.97 6.63 10.72
CA ARG A 145 16.55 7.04 10.63
C ARG A 145 15.95 6.57 9.32
N ILE A 146 14.70 6.18 9.34
CA ILE A 146 13.97 5.80 8.12
C ILE A 146 12.64 6.53 7.99
N ALA A 147 12.16 6.65 6.75
CA ALA A 147 10.78 7.03 6.46
C ALA A 147 10.11 5.96 5.59
N VAL A 148 8.81 5.76 5.77
CA VAL A 148 7.99 4.85 4.97
C VAL A 148 6.76 5.60 4.48
N VAL A 149 6.62 5.74 3.17
CA VAL A 149 5.46 6.28 2.47
C VAL A 149 4.57 5.11 2.03
N GLY A 150 3.35 5.06 2.54
CA GLY A 150 2.50 3.88 2.49
C GLY A 150 2.85 2.91 3.62
N LEU A 151 2.68 3.38 4.87
CA LEU A 151 3.02 2.60 6.07
C LEU A 151 2.16 1.35 6.23
N ALA A 152 0.94 1.39 5.72
CA ALA A 152 -0.09 0.38 5.96
C ALA A 152 -0.21 0.07 7.47
N ALA A 153 -0.32 -1.21 7.86
CA ALA A 153 -0.38 -1.60 9.27
C ALA A 153 1.01 -1.86 9.90
N GLY A 154 2.10 -1.32 9.32
CA GLY A 154 3.39 -1.21 9.97
C GLY A 154 4.30 -2.46 9.89
N THR A 155 4.17 -3.32 8.89
CA THR A 155 5.05 -4.50 8.75
C THR A 155 6.52 -4.09 8.60
N ILE A 156 6.83 -3.08 7.75
CA ILE A 156 8.19 -2.57 7.56
C ILE A 156 8.73 -2.00 8.88
N SER A 157 7.95 -1.16 9.57
CA SER A 157 8.39 -0.53 10.83
C SER A 157 8.68 -1.57 11.92
N ARG A 158 7.91 -2.66 12.01
CA ARG A 158 8.18 -3.76 12.94
C ARG A 158 9.50 -4.48 12.61
N GLN A 159 9.77 -4.73 11.34
CA GLN A 159 11.02 -5.35 10.91
C GLN A 159 12.23 -4.48 11.22
N TYR A 160 12.10 -3.16 10.98
CA TYR A 160 13.16 -2.21 11.30
C TYR A 160 13.40 -2.08 12.80
N ASP A 161 12.36 -1.96 13.64
CA ASP A 161 12.51 -1.90 15.10
C ASP A 161 13.15 -3.17 15.68
N ALA A 162 12.82 -4.35 15.11
CA ALA A 162 13.42 -5.60 15.53
C ALA A 162 14.92 -5.69 15.18
N VAL A 163 15.30 -5.20 14.01
CA VAL A 163 16.70 -5.23 13.52
C VAL A 163 17.52 -4.10 14.11
N TYR A 164 16.93 -2.93 14.28
CA TYR A 164 17.56 -1.69 14.79
C TYR A 164 16.73 -1.13 15.96
N PRO A 165 16.81 -1.72 17.16
CA PRO A 165 15.94 -1.36 18.28
C PRO A 165 15.97 0.13 18.62
N GLY A 166 14.78 0.75 18.62
CA GLY A 166 14.61 2.16 18.95
C GLY A 166 15.01 3.14 17.85
N ILE A 167 15.25 2.68 16.60
CA ILE A 167 15.52 3.57 15.48
C ILE A 167 14.35 4.56 15.27
N PRO A 168 14.62 5.85 15.09
CA PRO A 168 13.59 6.81 14.70
C PRO A 168 12.99 6.48 13.32
N MET A 169 11.67 6.44 13.26
CA MET A 169 10.93 6.09 12.04
C MET A 169 9.76 7.07 11.85
N ASP A 170 9.61 7.58 10.64
CA ASP A 170 8.44 8.36 10.24
C ASP A 170 7.62 7.55 9.22
N GLY A 171 6.39 7.23 9.56
CA GLY A 171 5.45 6.50 8.71
C GLY A 171 4.34 7.42 8.21
N ILE A 172 4.09 7.43 6.90
CA ILE A 172 3.05 8.23 6.28
C ILE A 172 2.01 7.26 5.71
N GLU A 173 0.76 7.39 6.15
CA GLU A 173 -0.37 6.59 5.69
C GLU A 173 -1.55 7.51 5.42
N ILE A 174 -2.22 7.33 4.29
CA ILE A 174 -3.33 8.21 3.90
C ILE A 174 -4.62 7.86 4.64
N ASP A 175 -4.77 6.60 5.03
CA ASP A 175 -6.02 6.07 5.60
C ASP A 175 -5.92 5.95 7.14
N PRO A 176 -6.64 6.80 7.89
CA PRO A 176 -6.64 6.73 9.35
C PRO A 176 -7.17 5.39 9.89
N GLY A 177 -8.11 4.73 9.20
CA GLY A 177 -8.65 3.43 9.62
C GLY A 177 -7.58 2.34 9.54
N ILE A 178 -6.70 2.38 8.54
CA ILE A 178 -5.54 1.47 8.46
C ILE A 178 -4.61 1.68 9.65
N VAL A 179 -4.33 2.94 10.02
CA VAL A 179 -3.48 3.26 11.19
C VAL A 179 -4.11 2.75 12.48
N GLU A 180 -5.42 2.91 12.67
CA GLU A 180 -6.14 2.38 13.83
C GLU A 180 -6.11 0.86 13.87
N ALA A 181 -6.39 0.19 12.75
CA ALA A 181 -6.29 -1.27 12.63
C ALA A 181 -4.87 -1.78 12.90
N GLY A 182 -3.84 -1.09 12.38
CA GLY A 182 -2.44 -1.40 12.62
C GLY A 182 -2.07 -1.38 14.10
N ARG A 183 -2.52 -0.37 14.82
CA ARG A 183 -2.30 -0.22 16.27
C ARG A 183 -3.07 -1.25 17.09
N ALA A 184 -4.32 -1.51 16.74
CA ALA A 184 -5.19 -2.39 17.51
C ALA A 184 -4.91 -3.89 17.29
N TYR A 185 -4.58 -4.27 16.06
CA TYR A 185 -4.54 -5.69 15.66
C TYR A 185 -3.20 -6.18 15.13
N MET A 186 -2.33 -5.28 14.59
CA MET A 186 -1.12 -5.65 13.86
C MET A 186 0.18 -5.29 14.58
N GLY A 187 0.10 -4.90 15.86
CA GLY A 187 1.27 -4.61 16.68
C GLY A 187 2.09 -3.39 16.21
N MET A 188 1.47 -2.39 15.60
CA MET A 188 2.11 -1.15 15.17
C MET A 188 2.27 -0.18 16.37
N THR A 189 3.15 -0.54 17.31
CA THR A 189 3.35 0.15 18.59
C THR A 189 4.83 0.43 18.89
N GLN A 190 5.69 0.48 17.87
CA GLN A 190 7.12 0.70 18.01
C GLN A 190 7.39 2.08 18.63
N PRO A 191 8.24 2.17 19.69
CA PRO A 191 8.47 3.44 20.40
C PRO A 191 9.09 4.53 19.52
N GLY A 192 9.90 4.13 18.51
CA GLY A 192 10.55 5.05 17.57
C GLY A 192 9.67 5.48 16.40
N LEU A 193 8.45 4.92 16.25
CA LEU A 193 7.57 5.18 15.12
C LEU A 193 6.65 6.39 15.36
N ASN A 194 6.85 7.43 14.57
CA ASN A 194 5.92 8.54 14.40
C ASN A 194 5.04 8.30 13.17
N VAL A 195 3.72 8.37 13.31
CA VAL A 195 2.77 8.14 12.22
C VAL A 195 2.05 9.44 11.86
N MET A 196 2.18 9.83 10.60
CA MET A 196 1.46 10.96 10.00
C MET A 196 0.36 10.45 9.07
N VAL A 197 -0.89 10.84 9.35
CA VAL A 197 -2.02 10.56 8.46
C VAL A 197 -2.09 11.66 7.41
N ALA A 198 -1.60 11.36 6.20
CA ALA A 198 -1.51 12.32 5.10
C ALA A 198 -1.29 11.61 3.75
N ASP A 199 -1.50 12.36 2.64
CA ASP A 199 -0.96 11.96 1.35
C ASP A 199 0.56 11.81 1.41
N GLY A 200 1.11 10.81 0.69
CA GLY A 200 2.51 10.43 0.80
C GLY A 200 3.50 11.54 0.47
N ARG A 201 3.28 12.26 -0.65
CA ARG A 201 4.16 13.36 -1.09
C ARG A 201 4.00 14.58 -0.20
N PHE A 202 2.75 14.92 0.15
CA PHE A 202 2.48 16.02 1.08
C PHE A 202 3.11 15.75 2.44
N GLY A 203 2.89 14.56 3.01
CA GLY A 203 3.41 14.18 4.32
C GLY A 203 4.94 14.18 4.35
N LEU A 204 5.60 13.62 3.34
CA LEU A 204 7.06 13.63 3.25
C LEU A 204 7.61 15.07 3.23
N ASN A 205 6.92 16.00 2.55
CA ASN A 205 7.33 17.39 2.46
C ASN A 205 7.09 18.20 3.75
N GLN A 206 6.31 17.68 4.71
CA GLN A 206 6.14 18.29 6.05
C GLN A 206 7.21 17.83 7.05
N LEU A 207 8.01 16.81 6.72
CA LEU A 207 9.07 16.32 7.57
C LEU A 207 10.35 17.13 7.30
N ASP A 208 11.04 17.56 8.35
CA ASP A 208 12.29 18.34 8.26
C ASP A 208 13.56 17.49 8.39
N GLU A 209 13.39 16.21 8.68
CA GLU A 209 14.47 15.26 8.95
C GLU A 209 15.13 14.72 7.68
N THR A 210 16.34 14.17 7.83
CA THR A 210 17.01 13.40 6.79
C THR A 210 17.08 11.92 7.15
N TYR A 211 17.08 11.06 6.13
CA TYR A 211 16.86 9.63 6.27
C TYR A 211 17.97 8.81 5.62
N THR A 212 18.41 7.77 6.28
CA THR A 212 19.27 6.74 5.68
C THR A 212 18.50 5.90 4.66
N MET A 213 17.20 5.73 4.87
CA MET A 213 16.32 5.04 3.92
C MET A 213 14.96 5.73 3.86
N ILE A 214 14.47 5.96 2.64
CA ILE A 214 13.07 6.30 2.39
C ILE A 214 12.47 5.16 1.57
N GLY A 215 11.47 4.49 2.13
CA GLY A 215 10.72 3.42 1.50
C GLY A 215 9.39 3.91 0.94
N ILE A 216 9.07 3.53 -0.29
CA ILE A 216 7.79 3.83 -0.93
C ILE A 216 7.08 2.51 -1.21
N ASP A 217 6.03 2.24 -0.46
CA ASP A 217 5.15 1.06 -0.60
C ASP A 217 3.68 1.49 -0.64
N ALA A 218 3.41 2.61 -1.30
CA ALA A 218 2.08 3.19 -1.43
C ALA A 218 1.37 2.63 -2.65
N TYR A 219 0.28 1.90 -2.42
CA TYR A 219 -0.53 1.29 -3.46
C TYR A 219 -2.01 1.67 -3.31
N ARG A 220 -2.64 1.90 -4.46
CA ARG A 220 -4.08 1.78 -4.65
C ARG A 220 -4.30 0.68 -5.69
N VAL A 221 -4.27 -0.56 -5.23
CA VAL A 221 -4.23 -1.75 -6.10
C VAL A 221 -5.12 -1.60 -7.32
N PRO A 222 -4.58 -1.88 -8.52
CA PRO A 222 -3.21 -2.35 -8.83
C PRO A 222 -2.18 -1.21 -9.05
N TYR A 223 -2.53 0.04 -8.79
CA TYR A 223 -1.76 1.23 -9.17
C TYR A 223 -0.84 1.73 -8.06
N VAL A 224 0.36 2.18 -8.44
CA VAL A 224 1.14 3.14 -7.65
C VAL A 224 0.61 4.53 -7.96
N PRO A 225 0.30 5.39 -6.97
CA PRO A 225 -0.16 6.75 -7.24
C PRO A 225 0.83 7.52 -8.10
N TRP A 226 0.38 8.03 -9.25
CA TRP A 226 1.24 8.62 -10.27
C TRP A 226 2.16 9.73 -9.74
N HIS A 227 1.68 10.56 -8.80
CA HIS A 227 2.43 11.68 -8.22
C HIS A 227 3.56 11.24 -7.27
N LEU A 228 3.66 9.94 -6.97
CA LEU A 228 4.74 9.29 -6.22
C LEU A 228 5.72 8.55 -7.16
N THR A 229 5.68 8.81 -8.46
CA THR A 229 6.48 8.10 -9.46
C THR A 229 7.28 9.02 -10.38
N THR A 230 7.21 10.34 -10.18
CA THR A 230 7.75 11.36 -11.06
C THR A 230 9.19 11.75 -10.71
N VAL A 231 9.91 12.29 -11.69
CA VAL A 231 11.27 12.84 -11.48
C VAL A 231 11.25 13.86 -10.35
N GLU A 232 10.27 14.77 -10.36
CA GLU A 232 10.13 15.84 -9.38
C GLU A 232 9.93 15.28 -7.96
N PHE A 233 9.09 14.28 -7.80
CA PHE A 233 8.93 13.61 -6.51
C PHE A 233 10.22 12.90 -6.07
N PHE A 234 10.92 12.23 -6.96
CA PHE A 234 12.18 11.57 -6.61
C PHE A 234 13.30 12.57 -6.28
N GLU A 235 13.27 13.78 -6.82
CA GLU A 235 14.16 14.88 -6.41
C GLU A 235 13.82 15.34 -4.98
N GLU A 236 12.53 15.48 -4.64
CA GLU A 236 12.08 15.79 -3.28
C GLU A 236 12.52 14.71 -2.28
N VAL A 237 12.41 13.43 -2.65
CA VAL A 237 12.90 12.30 -1.84
C VAL A 237 14.42 12.37 -1.67
N ARG A 238 15.19 12.57 -2.77
CA ARG A 238 16.66 12.67 -2.73
C ARG A 238 17.13 13.75 -1.76
N ASP A 239 16.46 14.90 -1.74
CA ASP A 239 16.84 16.03 -0.92
C ASP A 239 16.64 15.79 0.57
N ARG A 240 15.87 14.75 0.93
CA ARG A 240 15.68 14.26 2.31
C ARG A 240 16.51 13.04 2.67
N LEU A 241 17.31 12.53 1.76
CA LEU A 241 18.24 11.44 2.05
C LEU A 241 19.56 11.98 2.62
N THR A 242 20.17 11.23 3.53
CA THR A 242 21.57 11.41 3.93
C THR A 242 22.52 11.22 2.74
N ASP A 243 23.79 11.56 2.86
CA ASP A 243 24.75 11.44 1.75
C ASP A 243 24.90 10.00 1.23
N ASP A 244 24.71 9.00 2.07
CA ASP A 244 24.66 7.57 1.74
C ASP A 244 23.25 6.99 1.77
N GLY A 245 22.25 7.88 1.78
CA GLY A 245 20.84 7.50 1.82
C GLY A 245 20.37 6.79 0.56
N VAL A 246 19.34 5.96 0.72
CA VAL A 246 18.75 5.17 -0.35
C VAL A 246 17.23 5.35 -0.42
N LEU A 247 16.71 5.37 -1.63
CA LEU A 247 15.29 5.24 -1.91
C LEU A 247 15.00 3.79 -2.27
N ILE A 248 13.94 3.23 -1.71
CA ILE A 248 13.44 1.89 -2.06
C ILE A 248 11.98 2.03 -2.47
N ILE A 249 11.63 1.47 -3.61
CA ILE A 249 10.24 1.49 -4.07
C ILE A 249 9.79 0.11 -4.53
N ASN A 250 8.60 -0.28 -4.10
CA ASN A 250 7.90 -1.46 -4.58
C ASN A 250 7.15 -1.12 -5.87
N VAL A 251 7.29 -1.95 -6.91
CA VAL A 251 6.67 -1.75 -8.23
C VAL A 251 6.05 -3.04 -8.71
N GLY A 252 4.77 -3.01 -9.07
CA GLY A 252 4.06 -4.16 -9.62
C GLY A 252 4.49 -4.49 -11.05
N ARG A 253 4.45 -5.79 -11.38
CA ARG A 253 4.66 -6.36 -12.72
C ARG A 253 3.72 -7.53 -12.94
N THR A 254 3.69 -8.08 -14.14
CA THR A 254 3.16 -9.43 -14.37
C THR A 254 4.32 -10.43 -14.55
N SER A 255 4.01 -11.70 -14.75
CA SER A 255 5.03 -12.72 -15.06
C SER A 255 5.84 -12.40 -16.31
N SER A 256 5.23 -11.76 -17.31
CA SER A 256 5.81 -11.47 -18.63
C SER A 256 5.98 -9.99 -18.96
N ASP A 257 5.33 -9.07 -18.23
CA ASP A 257 5.34 -7.64 -18.55
C ASP A 257 5.95 -6.80 -17.42
N ARG A 258 7.01 -6.08 -17.76
CA ARG A 258 7.83 -5.26 -16.85
C ARG A 258 7.85 -3.77 -17.24
N ARG A 259 6.97 -3.35 -18.14
CA ARG A 259 6.96 -1.96 -18.68
C ARG A 259 6.92 -0.89 -17.59
N LEU A 260 6.16 -1.12 -16.50
CA LEU A 260 6.11 -0.18 -15.37
C LEU A 260 7.45 -0.15 -14.62
N VAL A 261 8.05 -1.31 -14.34
CA VAL A 261 9.36 -1.42 -13.66
C VAL A 261 10.45 -0.71 -14.46
N GLU A 262 10.47 -0.91 -15.78
CA GLU A 262 11.48 -0.31 -16.67
C GLU A 262 11.32 1.21 -16.80
N ALA A 263 10.07 1.72 -16.86
CA ALA A 263 9.77 3.14 -16.86
C ALA A 263 10.15 3.80 -15.52
N MET A 264 9.85 3.12 -14.41
CA MET A 264 10.22 3.57 -13.08
C MET A 264 11.74 3.62 -12.91
N ALA A 265 12.46 2.57 -13.33
CA ALA A 265 13.91 2.53 -13.28
C ALA A 265 14.54 3.65 -14.13
N ARG A 266 13.97 3.93 -15.32
CA ARG A 266 14.39 5.07 -16.17
C ARG A 266 14.18 6.40 -15.46
N THR A 267 13.04 6.58 -14.81
CA THR A 267 12.71 7.82 -14.08
C THR A 267 13.65 8.04 -12.90
N LEU A 268 13.94 6.99 -12.14
CA LEU A 268 14.88 7.02 -11.01
C LEU A 268 16.30 7.37 -11.46
N LEU A 269 16.75 6.85 -12.61
CA LEU A 269 18.10 7.14 -13.15
C LEU A 269 18.27 8.58 -13.65
N ASP A 270 17.21 9.37 -13.81
CA ASP A 270 17.32 10.81 -14.06
C ASP A 270 17.70 11.59 -12.79
N VAL A 271 17.51 11.00 -11.60
CA VAL A 271 17.74 11.63 -10.30
C VAL A 271 18.89 11.00 -9.51
N TYR A 272 19.06 9.69 -9.64
CA TYR A 272 20.04 8.90 -8.87
C TYR A 272 21.10 8.30 -9.78
N PRO A 273 22.37 8.24 -9.33
CA PRO A 273 23.47 7.69 -10.14
C PRO A 273 23.42 6.16 -10.30
N SER A 274 22.70 5.45 -9.43
CA SER A 274 22.56 3.99 -9.53
C SER A 274 21.18 3.53 -9.11
N VAL A 275 20.65 2.55 -9.85
CA VAL A 275 19.38 1.85 -9.55
C VAL A 275 19.62 0.36 -9.65
N HIS A 276 19.20 -0.38 -8.63
CA HIS A 276 19.30 -1.83 -8.53
C HIS A 276 17.90 -2.45 -8.49
N THR A 277 17.77 -3.62 -9.10
CA THR A 277 16.49 -4.31 -9.28
C THR A 277 16.52 -5.66 -8.60
N MET A 278 15.50 -5.98 -7.82
CA MET A 278 15.29 -7.26 -7.17
C MET A 278 13.85 -7.73 -7.41
N ASP A 279 13.67 -8.96 -7.91
CA ASP A 279 12.33 -9.54 -8.04
C ASP A 279 11.96 -10.27 -6.74
N VAL A 280 10.81 -9.93 -6.18
CA VAL A 280 10.30 -10.64 -5.01
C VAL A 280 9.88 -12.06 -5.43
N PRO A 281 10.42 -13.12 -4.81
CA PRO A 281 10.03 -14.49 -5.11
C PRO A 281 8.52 -14.73 -4.91
N ASP A 282 7.94 -15.57 -5.73
CA ASP A 282 6.53 -15.98 -5.67
C ASP A 282 5.56 -14.78 -5.59
N SER A 283 5.90 -13.71 -6.33
CA SER A 283 5.15 -12.44 -6.30
C SER A 283 5.27 -11.70 -7.64
N TYR A 284 4.28 -10.85 -7.89
CA TYR A 284 4.28 -9.91 -9.01
C TYR A 284 4.91 -8.55 -8.64
N ASN A 285 5.76 -8.53 -7.61
CA ASN A 285 6.44 -7.32 -7.18
C ASN A 285 7.93 -7.34 -7.57
N THR A 286 8.44 -6.16 -7.88
CA THR A 286 9.86 -5.87 -8.07
C THR A 286 10.23 -4.70 -7.17
N ILE A 287 11.33 -4.83 -6.46
CA ILE A 287 11.89 -3.76 -5.64
C ILE A 287 12.99 -3.05 -6.42
N LEU A 288 12.87 -1.75 -6.56
CA LEU A 288 13.92 -0.88 -7.07
C LEU A 288 14.59 -0.16 -5.90
N VAL A 289 15.91 -0.17 -5.89
CA VAL A 289 16.75 0.56 -4.92
C VAL A 289 17.54 1.60 -5.66
N ALA A 290 17.30 2.88 -5.39
CA ALA A 290 18.08 3.99 -5.94
C ALA A 290 18.99 4.55 -4.85
N THR A 291 20.27 4.72 -5.16
CA THR A 291 21.28 5.15 -4.19
C THR A 291 21.79 6.54 -4.50
N ARG A 292 21.98 7.39 -3.50
CA ARG A 292 22.47 8.76 -3.65
C ARG A 292 23.94 8.81 -4.09
N GLN A 293 24.71 7.76 -3.75
CA GLN A 293 26.09 7.59 -4.24
C GLN A 293 26.14 6.59 -5.40
N PRO A 294 27.13 6.67 -6.31
CA PRO A 294 27.36 5.62 -7.28
C PRO A 294 27.69 4.29 -6.59
N THR A 295 26.93 3.24 -6.90
CA THR A 295 27.06 1.92 -6.27
C THR A 295 26.98 0.79 -7.28
N SER A 296 27.32 -0.42 -6.84
CA SER A 296 27.24 -1.65 -7.63
C SER A 296 26.36 -2.67 -6.93
N ALA A 297 25.64 -3.47 -7.69
CA ALA A 297 24.84 -4.59 -7.14
C ALA A 297 25.71 -5.60 -6.35
N HIS A 298 27.01 -5.72 -6.69
CA HIS A 298 27.95 -6.57 -5.94
C HIS A 298 28.16 -6.10 -4.48
N ASN A 299 27.90 -4.83 -4.18
CA ASN A 299 28.04 -4.31 -2.82
C ASN A 299 27.13 -5.03 -1.84
N LEU A 300 25.91 -5.44 -2.25
CA LEU A 300 24.98 -6.17 -1.41
C LEU A 300 25.56 -7.50 -0.92
N ALA A 301 26.14 -8.30 -1.83
CA ALA A 301 26.79 -9.56 -1.47
C ALA A 301 28.04 -9.35 -0.62
N ALA A 302 28.84 -8.31 -0.90
CA ALA A 302 30.02 -7.96 -0.12
C ALA A 302 29.64 -7.51 1.31
N ASN A 303 28.57 -6.71 1.46
CA ASN A 303 28.07 -6.30 2.76
C ASN A 303 27.43 -7.46 3.54
N LEU A 304 26.72 -8.37 2.88
CA LEU A 304 26.22 -9.61 3.50
C LEU A 304 27.38 -10.45 4.06
N ALA A 305 28.46 -10.61 3.29
CA ALA A 305 29.65 -11.33 3.74
C ALA A 305 30.39 -10.61 4.90
N ALA A 306 30.33 -9.29 4.94
CA ALA A 306 30.97 -8.45 5.97
C ALA A 306 30.11 -8.23 7.22
N LEU A 307 28.86 -8.70 7.23
CA LEU A 307 27.98 -8.53 8.39
C LEU A 307 28.61 -9.08 9.66
N PRO A 308 28.61 -8.31 10.78
CA PRO A 308 29.07 -8.79 12.07
C PRO A 308 28.39 -10.10 12.48
N ALA A 309 29.11 -10.97 13.21
CA ALA A 309 28.54 -12.23 13.71
C ALA A 309 27.31 -12.00 14.61
N GLY A 310 27.24 -10.87 15.30
CA GLY A 310 26.12 -10.45 16.14
C GLY A 310 25.00 -9.72 15.40
N ALA A 311 25.06 -9.58 14.09
CA ALA A 311 23.96 -8.95 13.34
C ALA A 311 22.66 -9.76 13.48
N HIS A 312 21.53 -9.05 13.54
CA HIS A 312 20.24 -9.67 13.75
C HIS A 312 19.94 -10.74 12.66
N PRO A 313 19.42 -11.94 13.02
CA PRO A 313 19.17 -13.01 12.06
C PRO A 313 18.26 -12.59 10.90
N VAL A 314 17.20 -11.81 11.18
CA VAL A 314 16.29 -11.27 10.17
C VAL A 314 17.02 -10.42 9.12
N LEU A 315 17.98 -9.59 9.54
CA LEU A 315 18.78 -8.80 8.61
C LEU A 315 19.59 -9.70 7.69
N ARG A 316 20.29 -10.70 8.24
CA ARG A 316 21.08 -11.64 7.46
C ARG A 316 20.23 -12.40 6.45
N GLU A 317 19.05 -12.86 6.87
CA GLU A 317 18.10 -13.53 5.98
C GLU A 317 17.58 -12.61 4.88
N ALA A 318 17.18 -11.39 5.23
CA ALA A 318 16.71 -10.38 4.29
C ALA A 318 17.77 -10.07 3.20
N LEU A 319 19.03 -9.87 3.61
CA LEU A 319 20.11 -9.61 2.66
C LEU A 319 20.40 -10.83 1.78
N THR A 320 20.28 -12.05 2.32
CA THR A 320 20.47 -13.30 1.55
C THR A 320 19.41 -13.41 0.46
N VAL A 321 18.12 -13.29 0.85
CA VAL A 321 17.02 -13.34 -0.12
C VAL A 321 17.13 -12.21 -1.15
N ALA A 322 17.49 -11.01 -0.74
CA ALA A 322 17.67 -9.87 -1.64
C ALA A 322 18.82 -10.10 -2.63
N ALA A 323 19.95 -10.66 -2.18
CA ALA A 323 21.10 -10.98 -3.06
C ALA A 323 20.74 -12.05 -4.11
N ASP A 324 19.99 -13.09 -3.72
CA ASP A 324 19.52 -14.14 -4.63
C ASP A 324 18.46 -13.64 -5.62
N SER A 325 17.78 -12.55 -5.28
CA SER A 325 16.70 -11.93 -6.07
C SER A 325 17.17 -10.87 -7.07
N LEU A 326 18.47 -10.55 -7.08
CA LEU A 326 19.04 -9.53 -7.97
C LEU A 326 18.78 -9.83 -9.45
N ARG A 327 18.42 -8.79 -10.21
CA ARG A 327 18.22 -8.80 -11.65
C ARG A 327 18.99 -7.65 -12.30
N PRO A 328 19.40 -7.79 -13.57
CA PRO A 328 19.87 -6.66 -14.35
C PRO A 328 18.78 -5.58 -14.42
N THR A 329 19.14 -4.33 -14.16
CA THR A 329 18.22 -3.21 -14.28
C THR A 329 18.00 -2.90 -15.75
N ALA A 330 16.79 -3.17 -16.25
CA ALA A 330 16.34 -2.78 -17.58
C ALA A 330 15.62 -1.43 -17.51
N ILE A 331 15.74 -0.64 -18.57
CA ILE A 331 15.10 0.67 -18.67
C ILE A 331 14.34 0.81 -20.00
N SER A 332 13.22 1.53 -19.97
CA SER A 332 12.50 1.95 -21.17
C SER A 332 12.91 3.36 -21.59
N GLN A 333 12.30 3.86 -22.67
CA GLN A 333 12.40 5.27 -23.06
C GLN A 333 11.38 6.15 -22.30
N THR A 334 10.39 5.55 -21.68
CA THR A 334 9.36 6.27 -20.93
C THR A 334 9.91 6.70 -19.59
N ARG A 335 9.75 7.97 -19.28
CA ARG A 335 10.00 8.55 -17.97
C ARG A 335 8.75 9.27 -17.48
N PHE A 336 8.60 9.39 -16.18
CA PHE A 336 7.47 10.06 -15.56
C PHE A 336 7.88 11.43 -15.03
N THR A 337 7.05 12.42 -15.30
CA THR A 337 7.16 13.79 -14.77
C THR A 337 5.79 14.22 -14.24
N ASP A 338 5.74 15.28 -13.43
CA ASP A 338 4.47 15.81 -12.93
C ASP A 338 3.50 16.22 -14.05
N ASP A 339 4.05 16.61 -15.21
CA ASP A 339 3.24 16.92 -16.40
C ASP A 339 2.75 15.65 -17.15
N ARG A 340 3.46 14.53 -17.00
CA ARG A 340 3.15 13.30 -17.75
C ARG A 340 3.64 12.04 -17.01
N ALA A 341 2.73 11.37 -16.34
CA ALA A 341 2.95 10.09 -15.68
C ALA A 341 1.80 9.11 -15.98
N PRO A 342 1.79 8.43 -17.16
CA PRO A 342 0.69 7.56 -17.57
C PRO A 342 0.73 6.19 -16.87
N VAL A 343 0.89 6.17 -15.55
CA VAL A 343 1.02 4.96 -14.72
C VAL A 343 -0.21 4.08 -14.89
N GLU A 344 -1.41 4.66 -14.73
CA GLU A 344 -2.68 3.94 -14.84
C GLU A 344 -2.83 3.29 -16.22
N SER A 345 -2.54 4.02 -17.30
CA SER A 345 -2.65 3.49 -18.67
C SER A 345 -1.68 2.33 -18.93
N ILE A 346 -0.48 2.37 -18.34
CA ILE A 346 0.49 1.27 -18.43
C ILE A 346 -0.04 0.07 -17.66
N VAL A 347 -0.48 0.25 -16.42
CA VAL A 347 -1.00 -0.83 -15.58
C VAL A 347 -2.26 -1.45 -16.19
N ASP A 348 -3.22 -0.64 -16.66
CA ASP A 348 -4.43 -1.14 -17.33
C ASP A 348 -4.08 -2.04 -18.53
N SER A 349 -3.13 -1.58 -19.37
CA SER A 349 -2.71 -2.39 -20.52
C SER A 349 -2.00 -3.68 -20.09
N MET A 350 -1.21 -3.67 -19.01
CA MET A 350 -0.55 -4.85 -18.45
C MET A 350 -1.58 -5.86 -17.90
N VAL A 351 -2.58 -5.37 -17.14
CA VAL A 351 -3.66 -6.22 -16.58
C VAL A 351 -4.52 -6.81 -17.70
N ILE A 352 -4.93 -6.01 -18.68
CA ILE A 352 -5.71 -6.51 -19.81
C ILE A 352 -4.92 -7.59 -20.59
N GLU A 353 -3.65 -7.34 -20.88
CA GLU A 353 -2.81 -8.31 -21.60
C GLU A 353 -2.64 -9.60 -20.79
N PHE A 354 -2.40 -9.50 -19.47
CA PHE A 354 -2.31 -10.64 -18.57
C PHE A 354 -3.58 -11.48 -18.58
N LEU A 355 -4.75 -10.86 -18.47
CA LEU A 355 -6.05 -11.54 -18.51
C LEU A 355 -6.30 -12.21 -19.86
N LEU A 356 -5.95 -11.56 -20.98
CA LEU A 356 -6.14 -12.08 -22.32
C LEU A 356 -5.18 -13.23 -22.68
N THR A 357 -4.02 -13.30 -22.03
CA THR A 357 -3.00 -14.33 -22.28
C THR A 357 -3.10 -15.55 -21.36
N GLY A 358 -4.16 -15.66 -20.55
CA GLY A 358 -4.43 -16.80 -19.67
C GLY A 358 -3.83 -16.67 -18.26
N GLY A 359 -3.41 -15.45 -17.88
CA GLY A 359 -2.86 -15.20 -16.54
C GLY A 359 -3.85 -15.40 -15.38
N ILE A 360 -5.14 -15.64 -15.67
CA ILE A 360 -6.13 -16.02 -14.65
C ILE A 360 -5.73 -17.36 -14.02
N ASP A 361 -5.22 -18.31 -14.82
CA ASP A 361 -4.81 -19.62 -14.33
C ASP A 361 -3.57 -19.55 -13.40
N GLU A 362 -2.80 -18.44 -13.46
CA GLU A 362 -1.66 -18.18 -12.56
C GLU A 362 -2.10 -17.61 -11.19
N LEU A 363 -3.31 -17.06 -11.08
CA LEU A 363 -3.84 -16.48 -9.84
C LEU A 363 -4.49 -17.54 -8.93
N ASP A 364 -4.86 -18.70 -9.50
CA ASP A 364 -5.54 -19.80 -8.81
C ASP A 364 -4.54 -20.84 -8.24
N ASN A 365 -3.22 -20.66 -8.44
CA ASN A 365 -2.14 -21.51 -7.93
C ASN A 365 -1.30 -20.76 -6.89
#